data_b5d83dc0d4164b6825a8abdfe4b0e5ed
#
_entry.id   b5d83dc0d4164b6825a8abdfe4b0e5ed
#
_cell.length_a   1.000
_cell.length_b   1.000
_cell.length_c   1.000
_cell.angle_alpha   90.00
_cell.angle_beta   90.00
_cell.angle_gamma   90.00
#
_symmetry.space_group_name_H-M   'P 1'
#
loop_
_entity.id
_entity.type
_entity.pdbx_description
1 polymer ?
#
loop_
_entity_poly.entity_id
_entity_poly.type
_entity_poly.pdbx_seq_one_letter_code
_entity_poly.pdbx_strand_id
1 'polypeptide(L)'
;MEIEIKEKIDSLEIAKNCKQELRKITCIIIFLILLIYFLYIYYNPSMFLLFPIYEAPFAYIIFTIICQRYKYEVIYINSDEIKFSSSYTEKNSKTSMTSFFKIKNLKEIYVMEYHELPPKKFFGITKYKNIPHYMIHFIFSGEEDYQCWGYKISIEEATKIVRRIEEFLGKEKIFF
;
A
#
# COMPACT_ATOMS: atom_id res chain seq x y z
N MET A 1 7.84 -3.69 6.36
CA MET A 1 6.81 -2.62 6.40
C MET A 1 6.93 -1.95 7.74
N GLU A 2 6.89 -0.63 7.77
CA GLU A 2 7.06 0.15 9.00
C GLU A 2 5.89 1.13 9.11
N ILE A 3 5.29 1.20 10.30
CA ILE A 3 4.19 2.13 10.57
C ILE A 3 4.69 3.13 11.60
N GLU A 4 4.68 4.38 11.23
CA GLU A 4 5.02 5.50 12.09
C GLU A 4 3.75 6.22 12.52
N ILE A 5 3.63 6.47 13.83
CA ILE A 5 2.53 7.26 14.40
C ILE A 5 3.17 8.48 15.05
N LYS A 6 2.80 9.66 14.59
CA LYS A 6 3.26 10.95 15.12
C LYS A 6 2.06 11.72 15.62
N GLU A 7 2.02 11.98 16.91
CA GLU A 7 0.98 12.73 17.56
C GLU A 7 1.50 14.08 18.02
N LYS A 8 0.72 15.10 17.74
CA LYS A 8 0.89 16.47 18.23
C LYS A 8 -0.39 16.86 18.96
N ILE A 9 -0.37 17.99 19.67
CA ILE A 9 -1.53 18.47 20.45
C ILE A 9 -2.81 18.51 19.60
N ASP A 10 -2.73 18.98 18.35
CA ASP A 10 -3.89 19.21 17.49
C ASP A 10 -3.91 18.33 16.24
N SER A 11 -3.02 17.34 16.13
CA SER A 11 -2.97 16.49 14.94
C SER A 11 -2.35 15.11 15.18
N LEU A 12 -2.87 14.14 14.46
CA LEU A 12 -2.37 12.78 14.41
C LEU A 12 -1.95 12.44 12.96
N GLU A 13 -0.69 12.08 12.76
CA GLU A 13 -0.17 11.61 11.49
C GLU A 13 0.17 10.11 11.62
N ILE A 14 -0.42 9.29 10.76
CA ILE A 14 -0.14 7.86 10.68
C ILE A 14 0.40 7.58 9.29
N ALA A 15 1.64 7.11 9.21
CA ALA A 15 2.32 6.85 7.97
C ALA A 15 2.72 5.38 7.85
N LYS A 16 2.39 4.77 6.72
CA LYS A 16 2.82 3.43 6.34
C LYS A 16 3.94 3.52 5.32
N ASN A 17 5.11 3.04 5.69
CA ASN A 17 6.31 3.07 4.87
C ASN A 17 6.67 1.66 4.38
N CYS A 18 6.56 1.44 3.08
CA CYS A 18 6.92 0.19 2.41
C CYS A 18 8.24 0.29 1.62
N LYS A 19 9.06 1.32 1.85
CA LYS A 19 10.28 1.59 1.08
C LYS A 19 11.27 0.42 1.08
N GLN A 20 11.42 -0.25 2.21
CA GLN A 20 12.37 -1.36 2.32
C GLN A 20 11.88 -2.57 1.50
N GLU A 21 10.60 -2.92 1.58
CA GLU A 21 10.00 -4.00 0.81
C GLU A 21 10.05 -3.70 -0.68
N LEU A 22 9.69 -2.48 -1.07
CA LEU A 22 9.77 -2.04 -2.46
C LEU A 22 11.20 -2.17 -3.00
N ARG A 23 12.20 -1.73 -2.22
CA ARG A 23 13.62 -1.83 -2.60
C ARG A 23 14.05 -3.29 -2.80
N LYS A 24 13.69 -4.19 -1.87
CA LYS A 24 14.02 -5.63 -1.98
C LYS A 24 13.43 -6.23 -3.23
N ILE A 25 12.14 -5.99 -3.49
CA ILE A 25 11.45 -6.53 -4.67
C ILE A 25 12.04 -5.96 -5.95
N THR A 26 12.32 -4.66 -5.99
CA THR A 26 12.96 -4.01 -7.14
C THR A 26 14.33 -4.64 -7.44
N CYS A 27 15.16 -4.89 -6.41
CA CYS A 27 16.45 -5.57 -6.59
C CYS A 27 16.29 -6.98 -7.16
N ILE A 28 15.31 -7.75 -6.68
CA ILE A 28 15.03 -9.11 -7.18
C ILE A 28 14.61 -9.05 -8.66
N ILE A 29 13.76 -8.12 -9.04
CA ILE A 29 13.29 -7.96 -10.42
C ILE A 29 14.46 -7.58 -11.34
N ILE A 30 15.27 -6.62 -10.95
CA ILE A 30 16.46 -6.22 -11.71
C ILE A 30 17.38 -7.42 -11.91
N PHE A 31 17.62 -8.19 -10.85
CA PHE A 31 18.44 -9.39 -10.93
C PHE A 31 17.87 -10.42 -11.92
N LEU A 32 16.56 -10.67 -11.87
CA LEU A 32 15.89 -11.61 -12.79
C LEU A 32 15.96 -11.12 -14.24
N ILE A 33 15.73 -9.83 -14.48
CA ILE A 33 15.85 -9.24 -15.84
C ILE A 33 17.26 -9.38 -16.37
N LEU A 34 18.28 -9.10 -15.55
CA LEU A 34 19.69 -9.27 -15.95
C LEU A 34 20.01 -10.74 -16.22
N LEU A 35 19.52 -11.67 -15.40
CA LEU A 35 19.73 -13.10 -15.60
C LEU A 35 19.12 -13.57 -16.94
N ILE A 36 17.88 -13.17 -17.23
CA ILE A 36 17.21 -13.49 -18.50
C ILE A 36 17.99 -12.88 -19.67
N TYR A 37 18.43 -11.64 -19.54
CA TYR A 37 19.25 -10.96 -20.54
C TYR A 37 20.55 -11.71 -20.86
N PHE A 38 21.29 -12.14 -19.82
CA PHE A 38 22.51 -12.91 -19.98
C PHE A 38 22.27 -14.26 -20.66
N LEU A 39 21.24 -14.99 -20.23
CA LEU A 39 20.85 -16.26 -20.85
C LEU A 39 20.48 -16.07 -22.33
N TYR A 40 19.71 -15.02 -22.63
CA TYR A 40 19.29 -14.74 -23.98
C TYR A 40 20.46 -14.41 -24.90
N ILE A 41 21.42 -13.59 -24.46
CA ILE A 41 22.64 -13.29 -25.22
C ILE A 41 23.48 -14.52 -25.42
N TYR A 42 23.61 -15.39 -24.41
CA TYR A 42 24.38 -16.63 -24.51
C TYR A 42 23.87 -17.52 -25.63
N TYR A 43 22.54 -17.62 -25.81
CA TYR A 43 21.93 -18.41 -26.85
C TYR A 43 21.78 -17.70 -28.20
N ASN A 44 21.67 -16.37 -28.21
CA ASN A 44 21.41 -15.55 -29.40
C ASN A 44 22.25 -14.27 -29.43
N PRO A 45 23.57 -14.33 -29.67
CA PRO A 45 24.43 -13.13 -29.59
C PRO A 45 24.05 -12.01 -30.55
N SER A 46 23.45 -12.34 -31.70
CA SER A 46 23.01 -11.36 -32.71
C SER A 46 21.87 -10.47 -32.25
N MET A 47 21.14 -10.86 -31.22
CA MET A 47 19.97 -10.13 -30.69
C MET A 47 20.30 -9.19 -29.53
N PHE A 48 21.58 -8.99 -29.24
CA PHE A 48 22.07 -8.17 -28.10
C PHE A 48 21.42 -6.78 -28.03
N LEU A 49 21.26 -6.10 -29.16
CA LEU A 49 20.69 -4.74 -29.21
C LEU A 49 19.16 -4.72 -29.20
N LEU A 50 18.50 -5.78 -29.61
CA LEU A 50 17.04 -5.81 -29.73
C LEU A 50 16.36 -6.20 -28.42
N PHE A 51 17.00 -7.02 -27.60
CA PHE A 51 16.43 -7.51 -26.34
C PHE A 51 15.94 -6.38 -25.41
N PRO A 52 16.74 -5.34 -25.09
CA PRO A 52 16.28 -4.26 -24.23
C PRO A 52 15.04 -3.52 -24.72
N ILE A 53 14.85 -3.44 -26.06
CA ILE A 53 13.71 -2.77 -26.66
C ILE A 53 12.41 -3.53 -26.39
N TYR A 54 12.45 -4.85 -26.43
CA TYR A 54 11.29 -5.70 -26.17
C TYR A 54 10.99 -5.87 -24.68
N GLU A 55 12.03 -5.96 -23.82
CA GLU A 55 11.87 -6.22 -22.40
C GLU A 55 11.54 -4.95 -21.58
N ALA A 56 11.92 -3.76 -22.04
CA ALA A 56 11.65 -2.51 -21.31
C ALA A 56 10.15 -2.26 -21.04
N PRO A 57 9.21 -2.46 -21.98
CA PRO A 57 7.79 -2.31 -21.70
C PRO A 57 7.28 -3.28 -20.64
N PHE A 58 7.71 -4.55 -20.68
CA PHE A 58 7.33 -5.56 -19.69
C PHE A 58 7.87 -5.22 -18.29
N ALA A 59 9.14 -4.83 -18.22
CA ALA A 59 9.76 -4.39 -16.96
C ALA A 59 9.03 -3.18 -16.38
N TYR A 60 8.65 -2.22 -17.22
CA TYR A 60 7.88 -1.04 -16.81
C TYR A 60 6.49 -1.41 -16.27
N ILE A 61 5.75 -2.31 -16.94
CA ILE A 61 4.43 -2.76 -16.50
C ILE A 61 4.54 -3.48 -15.14
N ILE A 62 5.48 -4.42 -15.00
CA ILE A 62 5.72 -5.15 -13.75
C ILE A 62 6.08 -4.18 -12.63
N PHE A 63 7.00 -3.25 -12.90
CA PHE A 63 7.40 -2.23 -11.93
C PHE A 63 6.22 -1.37 -11.49
N THR A 64 5.37 -0.93 -12.42
CA THR A 64 4.19 -0.11 -12.11
C THR A 64 3.21 -0.86 -11.22
N ILE A 65 2.91 -2.14 -11.53
CA ILE A 65 2.03 -2.98 -10.71
C ILE A 65 2.57 -3.14 -9.29
N ILE A 66 3.87 -3.37 -9.16
CA ILE A 66 4.52 -3.54 -7.86
C ILE A 66 4.51 -2.22 -7.09
N CYS A 67 4.86 -1.11 -7.74
CA CYS A 67 4.83 0.19 -7.10
C CYS A 67 3.43 0.56 -6.59
N GLN A 68 2.36 0.19 -7.31
CA GLN A 68 0.99 0.42 -6.83
C GLN A 68 0.68 -0.32 -5.52
N ARG A 69 1.26 -1.51 -5.29
CA ARG A 69 1.04 -2.31 -4.07
C ARG A 69 1.84 -1.82 -2.86
N TYR A 70 2.96 -1.14 -3.08
CA TYR A 70 3.89 -0.73 -2.03
C TYR A 70 4.00 0.79 -1.91
N LYS A 71 2.86 1.46 -1.99
CA LYS A 71 2.79 2.92 -1.82
C LYS A 71 3.10 3.32 -0.38
N TYR A 72 3.64 4.51 -0.24
CA TYR A 72 3.69 5.24 1.01
C TYR A 72 2.31 5.85 1.23
N GLU A 73 1.65 5.45 2.31
CA GLU A 73 0.28 5.89 2.63
C GLU A 73 0.30 6.70 3.92
N VAL A 74 -0.41 7.82 3.93
CA VAL A 74 -0.51 8.70 5.10
C VAL A 74 -1.97 8.99 5.39
N ILE A 75 -2.31 8.91 6.68
CA ILE A 75 -3.51 9.53 7.25
C ILE A 75 -3.05 10.72 8.08
N TYR A 76 -3.63 11.86 7.85
CA TYR A 76 -3.47 13.04 8.67
C TYR A 76 -4.83 13.45 9.24
N ILE A 77 -4.93 13.54 10.55
CA ILE A 77 -6.15 13.88 11.29
C ILE A 77 -5.87 15.13 12.10
N ASN A 78 -6.73 16.12 12.01
CA ASN A 78 -6.75 17.29 12.91
C ASN A 78 -8.12 17.40 13.57
N SER A 79 -8.44 18.52 14.23
CA SER A 79 -9.73 18.75 14.89
C SER A 79 -10.94 18.66 13.96
N ASP A 80 -10.80 18.99 12.68
CA ASP A 80 -11.91 19.20 11.75
C ASP A 80 -11.94 18.21 10.59
N GLU A 81 -10.77 17.72 10.17
CA GLU A 81 -10.62 16.99 8.92
C GLU A 81 -9.74 15.75 9.05
N ILE A 82 -10.09 14.72 8.27
CA ILE A 82 -9.24 13.55 7.98
C ILE A 82 -8.78 13.67 6.53
N LYS A 83 -7.47 13.59 6.33
CA LYS A 83 -6.84 13.68 5.02
C LYS A 83 -6.10 12.38 4.71
N PHE A 84 -6.28 11.88 3.51
CA PHE A 84 -5.60 10.68 3.02
C PHE A 84 -4.67 11.04 1.88
N SER A 85 -3.53 10.39 1.85
CA SER A 85 -2.61 10.48 0.74
C SER A 85 -1.93 9.15 0.48
N SER A 86 -1.67 8.89 -0.78
CA SER A 86 -0.84 7.76 -1.18
C SER A 86 0.09 8.17 -2.31
N SER A 87 1.38 7.83 -2.18
CA SER A 87 2.38 8.14 -3.19
C SER A 87 3.52 7.12 -3.16
N TYR A 88 4.40 7.18 -4.15
CA TYR A 88 5.61 6.35 -4.19
C TYR A 88 6.74 6.90 -3.30
N THR A 89 6.65 8.14 -2.86
CA THR A 89 7.63 8.79 -1.99
C THR A 89 6.97 9.47 -0.82
N GLU A 90 7.65 9.50 0.32
CA GLU A 90 7.20 10.19 1.52
C GLU A 90 6.93 11.68 1.26
N LYS A 91 7.83 12.35 0.54
CA LYS A 91 7.71 13.77 0.22
C LYS A 91 6.40 14.05 -0.55
N ASN A 92 6.14 13.30 -1.58
CA ASN A 92 4.95 13.50 -2.42
C ASN A 92 3.65 13.16 -1.68
N SER A 93 3.64 12.13 -0.81
CA SER A 93 2.44 11.82 -0.05
C SER A 93 2.10 12.89 0.99
N LYS A 94 3.09 13.56 1.57
CA LYS A 94 2.87 14.67 2.49
C LYS A 94 2.42 15.96 1.81
N THR A 95 2.82 16.19 0.58
CA THR A 95 2.49 17.41 -0.17
C THR A 95 1.23 17.29 -1.01
N SER A 96 0.87 16.11 -1.49
CA SER A 96 -0.29 15.85 -2.33
C SER A 96 -1.36 15.04 -1.58
N MET A 97 -1.98 15.66 -0.57
CA MET A 97 -3.18 15.09 0.04
C MET A 97 -4.29 15.03 -1.01
N THR A 98 -4.79 13.82 -1.29
CA THR A 98 -5.70 13.58 -2.42
C THR A 98 -7.16 13.54 -2.01
N SER A 99 -7.46 13.24 -0.74
CA SER A 99 -8.83 13.11 -0.25
C SER A 99 -8.97 13.81 1.11
N PHE A 100 -10.04 14.59 1.25
CA PHE A 100 -10.33 15.42 2.42
C PHE A 100 -11.74 15.15 2.90
N PHE A 101 -11.91 14.76 4.15
CA PHE A 101 -13.21 14.47 4.75
C PHE A 101 -13.36 15.20 6.08
N LYS A 102 -14.54 15.76 6.34
CA LYS A 102 -14.84 16.39 7.64
C LYS A 102 -15.08 15.31 8.70
N ILE A 103 -14.47 15.44 9.86
CA ILE A 103 -14.64 14.48 10.98
C ILE A 103 -16.09 14.32 11.40
N LYS A 104 -16.89 15.40 11.34
CA LYS A 104 -18.32 15.34 11.64
C LYS A 104 -19.10 14.38 10.73
N ASN A 105 -18.58 14.08 9.56
CA ASN A 105 -19.19 13.17 8.61
C ASN A 105 -18.69 11.72 8.79
N LEU A 106 -17.70 11.49 9.62
CA LEU A 106 -17.19 10.16 9.91
C LEU A 106 -18.25 9.38 10.69
N LYS A 107 -18.75 8.31 10.07
CA LYS A 107 -19.72 7.39 10.67
C LYS A 107 -19.04 6.25 11.38
N GLU A 108 -18.08 5.64 10.68
CA GLU A 108 -17.51 4.36 11.09
C GLU A 108 -16.07 4.20 10.62
N ILE A 109 -15.24 3.52 11.45
CA ILE A 109 -13.92 3.01 11.06
C ILE A 109 -13.88 1.54 11.47
N TYR A 110 -13.53 0.62 10.61
CA TYR A 110 -13.43 -0.79 10.94
C TYR A 110 -12.26 -1.46 10.23
N VAL A 111 -11.82 -2.57 10.79
CA VAL A 111 -10.79 -3.41 10.19
C VAL A 111 -11.46 -4.48 9.35
N MET A 112 -11.09 -4.55 8.09
CA MET A 112 -11.60 -5.56 7.16
C MET A 112 -10.48 -6.49 6.73
N GLU A 113 -10.75 -7.79 6.74
CA GLU A 113 -9.86 -8.78 6.17
C GLU A 113 -9.90 -8.70 4.64
N TYR A 114 -8.74 -8.59 4.04
CA TYR A 114 -8.59 -8.59 2.59
C TYR A 114 -8.08 -9.94 2.09
N HIS A 115 -8.89 -10.59 1.31
CA HIS A 115 -8.49 -11.82 0.61
C HIS A 115 -7.96 -11.44 -0.78
N GLU A 116 -6.67 -11.62 -1.01
CA GLU A 116 -6.17 -11.64 -2.39
C GLU A 116 -6.87 -12.79 -3.13
N LEU A 117 -7.48 -12.49 -4.28
CA LEU A 117 -8.01 -13.54 -5.14
C LEU A 117 -6.91 -14.59 -5.35
N PRO A 118 -7.21 -15.89 -5.12
CA PRO A 118 -6.21 -16.92 -5.31
C PRO A 118 -5.65 -16.79 -6.73
N PRO A 119 -4.32 -16.79 -6.90
CA PRO A 119 -3.74 -16.74 -8.23
C PRO A 119 -4.30 -17.91 -9.02
N LYS A 120 -4.85 -17.63 -10.21
CA LYS A 120 -5.27 -18.68 -11.13
C LYS A 120 -4.16 -19.71 -11.20
N LYS A 121 -4.48 -20.97 -10.94
CA LYS A 121 -3.53 -22.10 -10.94
C LYS A 121 -2.68 -22.04 -12.19
N PHE A 122 -1.45 -21.58 -12.07
CA PHE A 122 -0.45 -21.68 -13.10
C PHE A 122 0.50 -22.79 -12.65
N PHE A 123 0.59 -23.88 -13.41
CA PHE A 123 1.46 -25.04 -13.17
C PHE A 123 1.30 -25.80 -11.83
N GLY A 124 0.10 -26.08 -11.35
CA GLY A 124 -0.09 -27.15 -10.35
C GLY A 124 0.57 -26.94 -8.97
N ILE A 125 1.30 -25.86 -8.73
CA ILE A 125 1.99 -25.59 -7.47
C ILE A 125 1.12 -24.70 -6.59
N THR A 126 0.31 -25.32 -5.74
CA THR A 126 -0.47 -24.64 -4.72
C THR A 126 0.13 -24.86 -3.35
N LYS A 127 1.01 -23.98 -2.92
CA LYS A 127 1.31 -23.76 -1.50
C LYS A 127 1.48 -22.27 -1.25
N TYR A 128 0.39 -21.50 -1.34
CA TYR A 128 0.35 -20.20 -0.70
C TYR A 128 -0.23 -20.39 0.70
N LYS A 129 0.57 -20.10 1.71
CA LYS A 129 0.08 -19.88 3.05
C LYS A 129 -0.76 -18.61 2.95
N ASN A 130 -2.09 -18.73 2.99
CA ASN A 130 -2.99 -17.57 3.06
C ASN A 130 -2.70 -16.85 4.38
N ILE A 131 -1.81 -15.88 4.34
CA ILE A 131 -1.60 -14.96 5.44
C ILE A 131 -2.71 -13.93 5.29
N PRO A 132 -3.64 -13.84 6.24
CA PRO A 132 -4.68 -12.83 6.17
C PRO A 132 -4.05 -11.45 6.20
N HIS A 133 -4.49 -10.60 5.31
CA HIS A 133 -4.09 -9.20 5.24
C HIS A 133 -5.29 -8.34 5.60
N TYR A 134 -5.04 -7.23 6.26
CA TYR A 134 -6.09 -6.35 6.73
C TYR A 134 -5.93 -4.96 6.17
N MET A 135 -7.04 -4.23 6.10
CA MET A 135 -7.12 -2.83 5.75
C MET A 135 -8.07 -2.11 6.71
N ILE A 136 -7.87 -0.84 6.91
CA ILE A 136 -8.75 0.01 7.70
C ILE A 136 -9.68 0.73 6.74
N HIS A 137 -10.98 0.60 6.98
CA HIS A 137 -12.03 1.25 6.21
C HIS A 137 -12.61 2.40 7.01
N PHE A 138 -12.77 3.53 6.35
CA PHE A 138 -13.39 4.73 6.88
C PHE A 138 -14.67 4.99 6.10
N ILE A 139 -15.80 5.05 6.79
CA ILE A 139 -17.11 5.35 6.19
C ILE A 139 -17.53 6.77 6.60
N PHE A 140 -17.88 7.56 5.62
CA PHE A 140 -18.37 8.94 5.81
C PHE A 140 -19.84 9.04 5.42
N SER A 141 -20.50 10.17 5.81
CA SER A 141 -21.88 10.47 5.44
C SER A 141 -21.91 11.03 4.02
N GLY A 142 -22.26 10.21 3.02
CA GLY A 142 -22.35 10.56 1.60
C GLY A 142 -22.49 9.28 0.77
N GLU A 143 -22.99 9.36 -0.46
CA GLU A 143 -23.36 8.15 -1.24
C GLU A 143 -22.15 7.34 -1.75
N GLU A 144 -20.92 7.91 -1.76
CA GLU A 144 -19.72 7.20 -2.23
C GLU A 144 -18.49 7.42 -1.32
N ASP A 145 -18.69 7.91 -0.10
CA ASP A 145 -17.59 8.36 0.74
C ASP A 145 -17.07 7.22 1.63
N TYR A 146 -16.32 6.31 1.04
CA TYR A 146 -15.48 5.41 1.81
C TYR A 146 -14.02 5.52 1.38
N GLN A 147 -13.12 5.35 2.35
CA GLN A 147 -11.68 5.32 2.10
C GLN A 147 -11.06 4.10 2.75
N CYS A 148 -10.10 3.50 2.07
CA CYS A 148 -9.31 2.39 2.60
C CYS A 148 -7.88 2.81 2.80
N TRP A 149 -7.28 2.34 3.89
CA TRP A 149 -5.89 2.59 4.20
C TRP A 149 -5.22 1.34 4.78
N GLY A 150 -3.92 1.23 4.58
CA GLY A 150 -3.12 0.20 5.22
C GLY A 150 -3.14 -1.14 4.51
N TYR A 151 -3.12 -1.16 3.18
CA TYR A 151 -3.03 -2.40 2.42
C TYR A 151 -1.93 -3.34 2.97
N LYS A 152 -2.29 -4.59 3.28
CA LYS A 152 -1.39 -5.64 3.82
C LYS A 152 -0.80 -5.38 5.21
N ILE A 153 -1.53 -4.70 6.10
CA ILE A 153 -1.13 -4.63 7.51
C ILE A 153 -1.58 -5.88 8.29
N SER A 154 -0.96 -6.13 9.44
CA SER A 154 -1.41 -7.19 10.36
C SER A 154 -2.67 -6.75 11.12
N ILE A 155 -3.42 -7.71 11.68
CA ILE A 155 -4.60 -7.39 12.49
C ILE A 155 -4.21 -6.58 13.72
N GLU A 156 -3.07 -6.88 14.35
CA GLU A 156 -2.58 -6.17 15.53
C GLU A 156 -2.25 -4.72 15.19
N GLU A 157 -1.58 -4.47 14.06
CA GLU A 157 -1.27 -3.11 13.59
C GLU A 157 -2.55 -2.35 13.26
N ALA A 158 -3.48 -2.98 12.53
CA ALA A 158 -4.75 -2.36 12.16
C ALA A 158 -5.55 -1.96 13.40
N THR A 159 -5.72 -2.86 14.35
CA THR A 159 -6.44 -2.62 15.61
C THR A 159 -5.78 -1.52 16.44
N LYS A 160 -4.44 -1.54 16.55
CA LYS A 160 -3.68 -0.50 17.26
C LYS A 160 -3.90 0.89 16.64
N ILE A 161 -3.94 0.97 15.32
CA ILE A 161 -4.14 2.23 14.60
C ILE A 161 -5.57 2.75 14.81
N VAL A 162 -6.58 1.89 14.64
CA VAL A 162 -7.98 2.26 14.86
C VAL A 162 -8.17 2.79 16.28
N ARG A 163 -7.69 2.04 17.28
CA ARG A 163 -7.75 2.48 18.67
C ARG A 163 -7.08 3.84 18.89
N ARG A 164 -5.92 4.08 18.25
CA ARG A 164 -5.23 5.37 18.39
C ARG A 164 -5.99 6.52 17.76
N ILE A 165 -6.67 6.28 16.65
CA ILE A 165 -7.55 7.28 16.01
C ILE A 165 -8.73 7.57 16.90
N GLU A 166 -9.37 6.57 17.50
CA GLU A 166 -10.50 6.73 18.43
C GLU A 166 -10.11 7.54 19.65
N GLU A 167 -8.97 7.21 20.28
CA GLU A 167 -8.42 7.95 21.42
C GLU A 167 -8.21 9.44 21.07
N PHE A 168 -7.60 9.71 19.90
CA PHE A 168 -7.34 11.05 19.43
C PHE A 168 -8.64 11.85 19.16
N LEU A 169 -9.66 11.20 18.59
CA LEU A 169 -10.95 11.82 18.29
C LEU A 169 -11.83 11.98 19.55
N GLY A 170 -11.43 11.47 20.70
CA GLY A 170 -12.23 11.48 21.93
C GLY A 170 -13.54 10.71 21.80
N LYS A 171 -13.63 9.80 20.83
CA LYS A 171 -14.80 8.98 20.58
C LYS A 171 -14.57 7.60 21.18
N GLU A 172 -15.11 7.37 22.37
CA GLU A 172 -15.22 6.01 22.89
C GLU A 172 -16.21 5.24 22.02
N LYS A 173 -15.71 4.22 21.34
CA LYS A 173 -16.45 3.22 20.57
C LYS A 173 -17.22 3.74 19.34
N ILE A 174 -16.52 3.79 18.24
CA ILE A 174 -17.16 3.77 16.94
C ILE A 174 -16.92 2.39 16.31
N PHE A 175 -17.09 1.29 17.05
CA PHE A 175 -16.99 0.00 16.38
C PHE A 175 -17.25 -1.25 17.05
N PHE A 176 -17.74 -2.13 16.21
CA PHE A 176 -17.28 -3.51 15.94
C PHE A 176 -17.58 -3.92 14.51
#